data_01a475bf20f62e2f2d266861f1d5ca06
#
_entry.id   01a475bf20f62e2f2d266861f1d5ca06
#
_cell.length_a   1.000
_cell.length_b   1.000
_cell.length_c   1.000
_cell.angle_alpha   90.00
_cell.angle_beta   90.00
_cell.angle_gamma   90.00
#
_symmetry.space_group_name_H-M   'P 1'
#
loop_
_entity.id
_entity.type
_entity.pdbx_description
1 polymer ?
#
loop_
_entity_poly.entity_id
_entity_poly.type
_entity_poly.pdbx_seq_one_letter_code
_entity_poly.pdbx_strand_id
1 'polypeptide(L)'
;MSKRDKLYIIEDDATIVTLLKQHFSNQYQVFSVTNFRDIKQEVETIQLDVILMDITLPFFNGFYWTSEIRKTMTVPIIFISSINDDMDAVMALNMGGDDFISKPFSLSILEAKISAFLRRSKQFSKDELSFAGYELLADGSLISEQHGSVDLSPTEAKILRILMTHDQQVIAKEDFLEKLWQDDSFIDHNTLSVNITRLRKKLKSIGFDYIHTARGVGYFLK
;
A
#
# COMPACT_ATOMS: atom_id res chain seq x y z
N MET A 1 28.15 4.22 -1.71
CA MET A 1 27.35 3.52 -0.68
C MET A 1 25.90 3.59 -1.10
N SER A 2 25.24 2.44 -1.27
CA SER A 2 23.80 2.42 -1.61
C SER A 2 23.01 3.12 -0.48
N LYS A 3 22.10 4.03 -0.84
CA LYS A 3 21.21 4.71 0.11
C LYS A 3 20.31 3.63 0.74
N ARG A 4 20.31 3.51 2.08
CA ARG A 4 19.43 2.59 2.79
C ARG A 4 18.00 3.09 2.72
N ASP A 5 17.04 2.19 2.50
CA ASP A 5 15.62 2.51 2.55
C ASP A 5 15.22 2.96 3.97
N LYS A 6 14.25 3.87 4.05
CA LYS A 6 13.79 4.49 5.29
C LYS A 6 12.49 3.86 5.76
N LEU A 7 12.56 3.22 6.92
CA LEU A 7 11.45 2.61 7.63
C LEU A 7 10.99 3.52 8.76
N TYR A 8 9.71 3.89 8.79
CA TYR A 8 9.13 4.68 9.87
C TYR A 8 8.16 3.86 10.71
N ILE A 9 8.36 3.85 12.02
CA ILE A 9 7.57 3.06 12.99
C ILE A 9 6.66 4.01 13.77
N ILE A 10 5.35 3.75 13.71
CA ILE A 10 4.31 4.45 14.45
C ILE A 10 3.67 3.44 15.39
N GLU A 11 4.17 3.39 16.61
CA GLU A 11 3.87 2.42 17.65
C GLU A 11 4.10 3.10 18.99
N ASP A 12 3.20 2.95 19.97
CA ASP A 12 3.33 3.55 21.31
C ASP A 12 3.96 2.62 22.34
N ASP A 13 3.98 1.30 22.10
CA ASP A 13 4.70 0.36 22.95
C ASP A 13 6.21 0.46 22.71
N ALA A 14 6.92 1.04 23.68
CA ALA A 14 8.37 1.21 23.65
C ALA A 14 9.13 -0.12 23.50
N THR A 15 8.55 -1.24 23.97
CA THR A 15 9.16 -2.58 23.86
C THR A 15 9.14 -3.03 22.41
N ILE A 16 8.00 -2.88 21.73
CA ILE A 16 7.84 -3.22 20.32
C ILE A 16 8.73 -2.32 19.46
N VAL A 17 8.73 -1.00 19.71
CA VAL A 17 9.60 -0.04 18.99
C VAL A 17 11.07 -0.45 19.15
N THR A 18 11.52 -0.79 20.35
CA THR A 18 12.90 -1.20 20.61
C THR A 18 13.24 -2.48 19.84
N LEU A 19 12.37 -3.49 19.89
CA LEU A 19 12.52 -4.75 19.17
C LEU A 19 12.65 -4.54 17.67
N LEU A 20 11.74 -3.74 17.09
CA LEU A 20 11.73 -3.45 15.66
C LEU A 20 12.98 -2.66 15.24
N LYS A 21 13.38 -1.65 16.01
CA LYS A 21 14.62 -0.90 15.77
C LYS A 21 15.85 -1.80 15.80
N GLN A 22 15.99 -2.66 16.80
CA GLN A 22 17.12 -3.59 16.91
C GLN A 22 17.20 -4.55 15.70
N HIS A 23 16.04 -5.08 15.27
CA HIS A 23 16.00 -6.02 14.16
C HIS A 23 16.32 -5.36 12.82
N PHE A 24 15.72 -4.20 12.55
CA PHE A 24 15.76 -3.57 11.23
C PHE A 24 16.90 -2.58 11.00
N SER A 25 17.61 -2.10 12.05
CA SER A 25 18.65 -1.06 11.90
C SER A 25 19.86 -1.47 11.04
N ASN A 26 20.10 -2.76 10.87
CA ASN A 26 21.19 -3.24 10.00
C ASN A 26 20.86 -3.09 8.51
N GLN A 27 19.57 -3.15 8.15
CA GLN A 27 19.11 -3.17 6.75
C GLN A 27 18.54 -1.82 6.32
N TYR A 28 17.83 -1.13 7.22
CA TYR A 28 17.09 0.11 6.97
C TYR A 28 17.62 1.26 7.81
N GLN A 29 17.32 2.47 7.37
CA GLN A 29 17.39 3.65 8.24
C GLN A 29 16.05 3.76 8.98
N VAL A 30 16.04 3.40 10.26
CA VAL A 30 14.82 3.28 11.06
C VAL A 30 14.54 4.56 11.83
N PHE A 31 13.33 5.08 11.67
CA PHE A 31 12.76 6.20 12.42
C PHE A 31 11.58 5.71 13.26
N SER A 32 11.21 6.46 14.27
CA SER A 32 9.97 6.23 15.02
C SER A 32 9.33 7.55 15.40
N VAL A 33 8.01 7.53 15.55
CA VAL A 33 7.21 8.67 15.97
C VAL A 33 7.72 9.25 17.30
N THR A 34 7.70 10.55 17.41
CA THR A 34 8.05 11.31 18.65
C THR A 34 6.86 12.13 19.14
N ASN A 35 5.97 12.55 18.25
CA ASN A 35 4.78 13.34 18.58
C ASN A 35 3.50 12.69 18.05
N PHE A 36 2.80 11.95 18.88
CA PHE A 36 1.53 11.30 18.53
C PHE A 36 0.37 12.27 18.27
N ARG A 37 0.53 13.57 18.51
CA ARG A 37 -0.50 14.58 18.22
C ARG A 37 -0.42 15.09 16.80
N ASP A 38 0.72 14.93 16.14
CA ASP A 38 0.93 15.42 14.77
C ASP A 38 1.88 14.51 13.99
N ILE A 39 1.47 13.25 13.81
CA ILE A 39 2.24 12.23 13.10
C ILE A 39 2.42 12.62 11.63
N LYS A 40 1.39 13.23 11.01
CA LYS A 40 1.45 13.64 9.61
C LYS A 40 2.61 14.58 9.34
N GLN A 41 2.79 15.62 10.16
CA GLN A 41 3.88 16.56 10.02
C GLN A 41 5.25 15.88 10.11
N GLU A 42 5.41 14.93 11.05
CA GLU A 42 6.68 14.19 11.17
C GLU A 42 6.99 13.38 9.90
N VAL A 43 6.03 12.61 9.38
CA VAL A 43 6.27 11.75 8.22
C VAL A 43 6.48 12.56 6.92
N GLU A 44 5.84 13.71 6.77
CA GLU A 44 6.01 14.59 5.60
C GLU A 44 7.39 15.25 5.53
N THR A 45 8.10 15.38 6.65
CA THR A 45 9.47 15.94 6.67
C THR A 45 10.54 14.97 6.18
N ILE A 46 10.19 13.68 6.04
CA ILE A 46 11.13 12.61 5.71
C ILE A 46 10.65 11.92 4.43
N GLN A 47 11.53 11.78 3.44
CA GLN A 47 11.25 10.89 2.31
C GLN A 47 11.28 9.44 2.81
N LEU A 48 10.12 8.87 3.09
CA LEU A 48 9.96 7.51 3.60
C LEU A 48 9.75 6.52 2.47
N ASP A 49 10.23 5.29 2.67
CA ASP A 49 10.05 4.19 1.71
C ASP A 49 8.98 3.19 2.20
N VAL A 50 8.72 3.11 3.53
CA VAL A 50 7.66 2.29 4.13
C VAL A 50 7.31 2.77 5.54
N ILE A 51 6.04 2.64 5.93
CA ILE A 51 5.53 2.94 7.27
C ILE A 51 4.97 1.67 7.90
N LEU A 52 5.36 1.39 9.14
CA LEU A 52 4.66 0.46 10.03
C LEU A 52 3.74 1.26 10.94
N MET A 53 2.45 0.92 10.97
CA MET A 53 1.41 1.68 11.66
C MET A 53 0.66 0.80 12.65
N ASP A 54 0.77 1.07 13.95
CA ASP A 54 -0.17 0.47 14.91
C ASP A 54 -1.55 1.10 14.76
N ILE A 55 -2.58 0.27 14.93
CA ILE A 55 -3.97 0.73 14.96
C ILE A 55 -4.27 1.44 16.28
N THR A 56 -3.81 0.90 17.38
CA THR A 56 -4.10 1.41 18.74
C THR A 56 -3.04 2.42 19.15
N LEU A 57 -3.30 3.69 18.89
CA LEU A 57 -2.39 4.79 19.21
C LEU A 57 -3.05 5.80 20.16
N PRO A 58 -2.26 6.55 20.95
CA PRO A 58 -2.79 7.63 21.76
C PRO A 58 -3.34 8.78 20.92
N PHE A 59 -4.39 9.45 21.40
CA PHE A 59 -5.12 10.57 20.79
C PHE A 59 -5.97 10.18 19.58
N PHE A 60 -5.39 9.78 18.46
CA PHE A 60 -6.04 9.33 17.25
C PHE A 60 -5.48 7.98 16.83
N ASN A 61 -6.36 7.06 16.40
CA ASN A 61 -5.94 5.72 16.00
C ASN A 61 -5.18 5.72 14.64
N GLY A 62 -4.56 4.59 14.34
CA GLY A 62 -3.79 4.42 13.10
C GLY A 62 -4.61 4.59 11.83
N PHE A 63 -5.92 4.29 11.86
CA PHE A 63 -6.82 4.50 10.72
C PHE A 63 -6.96 5.98 10.38
N TYR A 64 -7.15 6.82 11.40
CA TYR A 64 -7.20 8.27 11.23
C TYR A 64 -5.90 8.79 10.60
N TRP A 65 -4.76 8.42 11.17
CA TRP A 65 -3.48 8.88 10.67
C TRP A 65 -3.19 8.40 9.24
N THR A 66 -3.54 7.15 8.93
CA THR A 66 -3.43 6.63 7.57
C THR A 66 -4.26 7.46 6.59
N SER A 67 -5.51 7.78 6.94
CA SER A 67 -6.35 8.63 6.10
C SER A 67 -5.76 10.04 5.89
N GLU A 68 -5.15 10.62 6.92
CA GLU A 68 -4.49 11.93 6.82
C GLU A 68 -3.21 11.88 5.96
N ILE A 69 -2.36 10.86 6.14
CA ILE A 69 -1.14 10.64 5.36
C ILE A 69 -1.48 10.42 3.89
N ARG A 70 -2.53 9.67 3.59
CA ARG A 70 -2.97 9.37 2.21
C ARG A 70 -3.48 10.59 1.42
N LYS A 71 -3.72 11.72 2.08
CA LYS A 71 -4.05 12.97 1.37
C LYS A 71 -2.86 13.53 0.59
N THR A 72 -1.64 13.21 1.01
CA THR A 72 -0.41 13.82 0.47
C THR A 72 0.66 12.80 0.09
N MET A 73 0.56 11.54 0.55
CA MET A 73 1.61 10.53 0.37
C MET A 73 1.05 9.19 -0.11
N THR A 74 1.81 8.51 -0.97
CA THR A 74 1.51 7.16 -1.49
C THR A 74 2.42 6.09 -0.93
N VAL A 75 3.29 6.44 0.03
CA VAL A 75 4.22 5.52 0.70
C VAL A 75 3.49 4.27 1.22
N PRO A 76 4.05 3.06 1.06
CA PRO A 76 3.45 1.84 1.60
C PRO A 76 3.21 1.92 3.10
N ILE A 77 2.02 1.53 3.56
CA ILE A 77 1.64 1.46 4.98
C ILE A 77 1.24 0.04 5.32
N ILE A 78 1.99 -0.60 6.22
CA ILE A 78 1.69 -1.92 6.76
C ILE A 78 1.15 -1.73 8.18
N PHE A 79 -0.09 -2.15 8.41
CA PHE A 79 -0.66 -2.10 9.76
C PHE A 79 -0.13 -3.22 10.64
N ILE A 80 0.13 -2.90 11.90
CA ILE A 80 0.42 -3.85 12.98
C ILE A 80 -0.71 -3.73 13.99
N SER A 81 -1.37 -4.84 14.38
CA SER A 81 -2.50 -4.76 15.28
C SER A 81 -2.60 -5.94 16.23
N SER A 82 -3.08 -5.69 17.44
CA SER A 82 -3.46 -6.73 18.41
C SER A 82 -4.85 -7.30 18.15
N ILE A 83 -5.57 -6.77 17.20
CA ILE A 83 -6.97 -7.10 16.93
C ILE A 83 -7.00 -8.21 15.89
N ASN A 84 -7.63 -9.34 16.25
CA ASN A 84 -7.73 -10.56 15.42
C ASN A 84 -9.08 -10.64 14.68
N ASP A 85 -9.72 -9.51 14.39
CA ASP A 85 -11.00 -9.50 13.68
C ASP A 85 -10.77 -9.19 12.19
N ASP A 86 -11.35 -10.02 11.32
CA ASP A 86 -11.33 -9.81 9.87
C ASP A 86 -11.90 -8.43 9.48
N MET A 87 -12.83 -7.89 10.29
CA MET A 87 -13.39 -6.55 10.11
C MET A 87 -12.34 -5.45 10.23
N ASP A 88 -11.37 -5.58 11.13
CA ASP A 88 -10.32 -4.58 11.31
C ASP A 88 -9.27 -4.61 10.20
N ALA A 89 -8.94 -5.80 9.69
CA ALA A 89 -8.11 -5.93 8.50
C ALA A 89 -8.76 -5.25 7.28
N VAL A 90 -10.05 -5.49 7.07
CA VAL A 90 -10.85 -4.82 6.02
C VAL A 90 -10.89 -3.30 6.25
N MET A 91 -11.06 -2.85 7.49
CA MET A 91 -11.07 -1.44 7.83
C MET A 91 -9.70 -0.78 7.64
N ALA A 92 -8.61 -1.44 8.03
CA ALA A 92 -7.24 -0.99 7.81
C ALA A 92 -6.97 -0.71 6.33
N LEU A 93 -7.39 -1.63 5.47
CA LEU A 93 -7.24 -1.50 4.03
C LEU A 93 -8.17 -0.43 3.46
N ASN A 94 -9.42 -0.33 3.92
CA ASN A 94 -10.35 0.73 3.51
C ASN A 94 -9.82 2.13 3.83
N MET A 95 -9.09 2.29 4.92
CA MET A 95 -8.51 3.57 5.34
C MET A 95 -7.20 3.94 4.63
N GLY A 96 -6.66 3.06 3.78
CA GLY A 96 -5.48 3.39 3.00
C GLY A 96 -4.25 2.53 3.27
N GLY A 97 -4.34 1.52 4.13
CA GLY A 97 -3.29 0.53 4.30
C GLY A 97 -3.05 -0.30 3.05
N ASP A 98 -1.83 -0.74 2.87
CA ASP A 98 -1.43 -1.64 1.77
C ASP A 98 -1.36 -3.10 2.23
N ASP A 99 -1.10 -3.33 3.53
CA ASP A 99 -1.04 -4.66 4.12
C ASP A 99 -1.29 -4.60 5.64
N PHE A 100 -1.38 -5.77 6.25
CA PHE A 100 -1.70 -5.95 7.67
C PHE A 100 -0.93 -7.12 8.27
N ILE A 101 -0.56 -7.03 9.55
CA ILE A 101 -0.02 -8.14 10.34
C ILE A 101 -0.57 -8.09 11.75
N SER A 102 -1.07 -9.23 12.27
CA SER A 102 -1.60 -9.36 13.63
C SER A 102 -0.50 -9.60 14.66
N LYS A 103 -0.60 -8.98 15.83
CA LYS A 103 0.22 -9.28 17.02
C LYS A 103 -0.33 -10.54 17.73
N PRO A 104 0.52 -11.49 18.19
CA PRO A 104 1.96 -11.50 18.02
C PRO A 104 2.40 -11.94 16.62
N PHE A 105 3.42 -11.29 16.06
CA PHE A 105 3.93 -11.55 14.71
C PHE A 105 5.37 -12.08 14.71
N SER A 106 5.71 -12.80 13.66
CA SER A 106 7.11 -13.16 13.39
C SER A 106 7.84 -12.00 12.72
N LEU A 107 9.01 -11.64 13.23
CA LEU A 107 9.87 -10.60 12.62
C LEU A 107 10.27 -10.98 11.20
N SER A 108 10.48 -12.25 10.90
CA SER A 108 10.81 -12.71 9.54
C SER A 108 9.65 -12.53 8.56
N ILE A 109 8.40 -12.72 8.99
CA ILE A 109 7.22 -12.45 8.17
C ILE A 109 7.08 -10.95 7.92
N LEU A 110 7.26 -10.12 8.95
CA LEU A 110 7.22 -8.67 8.80
C LEU A 110 8.34 -8.17 7.87
N GLU A 111 9.54 -8.73 8.00
CA GLU A 111 10.68 -8.42 7.12
C GLU A 111 10.38 -8.79 5.65
N ALA A 112 9.80 -9.96 5.42
CA ALA A 112 9.39 -10.38 4.07
C ALA A 112 8.36 -9.41 3.47
N LYS A 113 7.36 -8.97 4.25
CA LYS A 113 6.37 -7.98 3.82
C LYS A 113 7.02 -6.63 3.47
N ILE A 114 7.86 -6.08 4.34
CA ILE A 114 8.60 -4.83 4.09
C ILE A 114 9.43 -4.95 2.81
N SER A 115 10.22 -6.02 2.68
CA SER A 115 11.07 -6.26 1.52
C SER A 115 10.28 -6.37 0.22
N ALA A 116 9.09 -7.00 0.26
CA ALA A 116 8.20 -7.11 -0.88
C ALA A 116 7.72 -5.72 -1.36
N PHE A 117 7.32 -4.83 -0.45
CA PHE A 117 6.90 -3.46 -0.81
C PHE A 117 8.06 -2.63 -1.36
N LEU A 118 9.23 -2.68 -0.73
CA LEU A 118 10.41 -1.93 -1.19
C LEU A 118 10.93 -2.43 -2.53
N ARG A 119 10.89 -3.73 -2.79
CA ARG A 119 11.23 -4.30 -4.10
C ARG A 119 10.29 -3.81 -5.19
N ARG A 120 8.98 -3.78 -4.92
CA ARG A 120 7.97 -3.31 -5.87
C ARG A 120 8.17 -1.86 -6.26
N SER A 121 8.40 -0.98 -5.29
CA SER A 121 8.68 0.44 -5.57
C SER A 121 9.90 0.64 -6.47
N LYS A 122 10.86 -0.32 -6.49
CA LYS A 122 12.07 -0.29 -7.32
C LYS A 122 11.93 -1.06 -8.64
N GLN A 123 11.04 -2.04 -8.73
CA GLN A 123 10.90 -2.92 -9.92
C GLN A 123 9.93 -2.39 -10.99
N PHE A 124 9.15 -1.35 -10.70
CA PHE A 124 8.24 -0.75 -11.68
C PHE A 124 8.94 -0.12 -12.90
N SER A 125 10.24 -0.31 -13.07
CA SER A 125 11.09 0.44 -14.00
C SER A 125 11.18 -0.12 -15.42
N LYS A 126 10.34 -1.05 -15.90
CA LYS A 126 10.59 -1.66 -17.21
C LYS A 126 9.50 -1.56 -18.29
N ASP A 127 8.23 -1.40 -17.94
CA ASP A 127 7.19 -1.32 -18.98
C ASP A 127 6.18 -0.21 -18.67
N GLU A 128 6.23 0.85 -19.43
CA GLU A 128 5.15 1.84 -19.53
C GLU A 128 3.95 1.12 -20.17
N LEU A 129 2.80 1.14 -19.51
CA LEU A 129 1.56 0.58 -20.03
C LEU A 129 0.61 1.72 -20.38
N SER A 130 0.02 1.65 -21.57
CA SER A 130 -0.96 2.65 -22.01
C SER A 130 -2.34 2.02 -22.20
N PHE A 131 -3.38 2.77 -21.84
CA PHE A 131 -4.78 2.40 -22.05
C PHE A 131 -5.65 3.65 -22.16
N ALA A 132 -6.46 3.74 -23.22
CA ALA A 132 -7.44 4.82 -23.43
C ALA A 132 -6.88 6.25 -23.27
N GLY A 133 -5.61 6.49 -23.62
CA GLY A 133 -4.96 7.81 -23.49
C GLY A 133 -4.40 8.10 -22.10
N TYR A 134 -4.27 7.07 -21.26
CA TYR A 134 -3.59 7.10 -19.98
C TYR A 134 -2.33 6.24 -20.03
N GLU A 135 -1.28 6.67 -19.34
CA GLU A 135 -0.01 5.96 -19.24
C GLU A 135 0.32 5.68 -17.78
N LEU A 136 0.53 4.41 -17.45
CA LEU A 136 1.00 3.98 -16.14
C LEU A 136 2.52 3.93 -16.15
N LEU A 137 3.14 4.88 -15.46
CA LEU A 137 4.57 5.02 -15.37
C LEU A 137 5.20 4.00 -14.40
N ALA A 138 6.50 3.89 -14.49
CA ALA A 138 7.31 3.02 -13.66
C ALA A 138 7.29 3.36 -12.16
N ASP A 139 7.11 4.63 -11.81
CA ASP A 139 7.03 5.11 -10.43
C ASP A 139 5.66 4.90 -9.78
N GLY A 140 4.69 4.37 -10.53
CA GLY A 140 3.33 4.14 -10.09
C GLY A 140 2.37 5.30 -10.36
N SER A 141 2.82 6.38 -11.02
CA SER A 141 1.94 7.46 -11.44
C SER A 141 1.12 7.05 -12.66
N LEU A 142 -0.17 7.34 -12.68
CA LEU A 142 -1.00 7.29 -13.88
C LEU A 142 -1.15 8.71 -14.42
N ILE A 143 -0.76 8.93 -15.66
CA ILE A 143 -0.79 10.23 -16.32
C ILE A 143 -1.72 10.23 -17.54
N SER A 144 -2.27 11.38 -17.86
CA SER A 144 -2.97 11.65 -19.11
C SER A 144 -2.72 13.09 -19.52
N GLU A 145 -2.40 13.33 -20.79
CA GLU A 145 -2.19 14.68 -21.33
C GLU A 145 -3.42 15.59 -21.14
N GLN A 146 -4.62 15.01 -21.16
CA GLN A 146 -5.87 15.77 -21.09
C GLN A 146 -6.42 15.94 -19.67
N HIS A 147 -6.13 15.01 -18.77
CA HIS A 147 -6.79 14.92 -17.46
C HIS A 147 -5.84 15.04 -16.26
N GLY A 148 -4.53 15.23 -16.51
CA GLY A 148 -3.52 15.38 -15.48
C GLY A 148 -2.98 14.04 -14.97
N SER A 149 -2.55 13.99 -13.71
CA SER A 149 -1.89 12.83 -13.13
C SER A 149 -2.41 12.48 -11.75
N VAL A 150 -2.22 11.21 -11.35
CA VAL A 150 -2.49 10.72 -10.00
C VAL A 150 -1.44 9.69 -9.60
N ASP A 151 -0.92 9.83 -8.39
CA ASP A 151 0.04 8.88 -7.83
C ASP A 151 -0.69 7.71 -7.15
N LEU A 152 -0.30 6.49 -7.47
CA LEU A 152 -0.87 5.27 -6.93
C LEU A 152 0.05 4.68 -5.86
N SER A 153 -0.54 4.06 -4.82
CA SER A 153 0.26 3.23 -3.92
C SER A 153 0.79 2.00 -4.67
N PRO A 154 1.83 1.33 -4.17
CA PRO A 154 2.39 0.13 -4.83
C PRO A 154 1.34 -0.94 -5.14
N THR A 155 0.40 -1.18 -4.23
CA THR A 155 -0.69 -2.14 -4.42
C THR A 155 -1.68 -1.68 -5.49
N GLU A 156 -2.08 -0.39 -5.48
CA GLU A 156 -2.96 0.21 -6.49
C GLU A 156 -2.33 0.16 -7.88
N ALA A 157 -1.06 0.54 -7.99
CA ALA A 157 -0.31 0.50 -9.25
C ALA A 157 -0.19 -0.93 -9.80
N LYS A 158 0.06 -1.93 -8.93
CA LYS A 158 0.13 -3.33 -9.32
C LYS A 158 -1.21 -3.85 -9.83
N ILE A 159 -2.30 -3.55 -9.13
CA ILE A 159 -3.65 -3.93 -9.57
C ILE A 159 -3.97 -3.32 -10.93
N LEU A 160 -3.69 -2.03 -11.12
CA LEU A 160 -3.92 -1.35 -12.39
C LEU A 160 -3.06 -1.94 -13.51
N ARG A 161 -1.79 -2.26 -13.23
CA ARG A 161 -0.88 -2.91 -14.18
C ARG A 161 -1.41 -4.27 -14.64
N ILE A 162 -1.90 -5.10 -13.73
CA ILE A 162 -2.53 -6.39 -14.06
C ILE A 162 -3.72 -6.18 -15.00
N LEU A 163 -4.58 -5.19 -14.71
CA LEU A 163 -5.73 -4.86 -15.55
C LEU A 163 -5.31 -4.39 -16.93
N MET A 164 -4.36 -3.47 -17.03
CA MET A 164 -3.88 -2.92 -18.32
C MET A 164 -3.14 -3.95 -19.17
N THR A 165 -2.44 -4.90 -18.54
CA THR A 165 -1.77 -5.99 -19.26
C THR A 165 -2.76 -7.00 -19.87
N HIS A 166 -3.98 -7.09 -19.31
CA HIS A 166 -5.03 -8.02 -19.75
C HIS A 166 -6.24 -7.24 -20.31
N ASP A 167 -5.97 -6.27 -21.18
CA ASP A 167 -6.98 -5.41 -21.78
C ASP A 167 -8.18 -6.21 -22.30
N GLN A 168 -9.39 -5.74 -21.95
CA GLN A 168 -10.71 -6.30 -22.31
C GLN A 168 -10.95 -7.75 -21.84
N GLN A 169 -10.05 -8.35 -21.07
CA GLN A 169 -10.25 -9.68 -20.51
C GLN A 169 -10.73 -9.60 -19.07
N VAL A 170 -11.73 -10.43 -18.72
CA VAL A 170 -12.13 -10.57 -17.32
C VAL A 170 -11.08 -11.40 -16.59
N ILE A 171 -10.46 -10.80 -15.59
CA ILE A 171 -9.49 -11.47 -14.72
C ILE A 171 -10.24 -11.96 -13.49
N ALA A 172 -10.24 -13.27 -13.26
CA ALA A 172 -10.86 -13.85 -12.09
C ALA A 172 -10.20 -13.35 -10.79
N LYS A 173 -10.94 -13.31 -9.68
CA LYS A 173 -10.39 -12.87 -8.40
C LYS A 173 -9.22 -13.74 -7.95
N GLU A 174 -9.33 -15.03 -8.19
CA GLU A 174 -8.30 -16.02 -7.90
C GLU A 174 -7.02 -15.74 -8.70
N ASP A 175 -7.13 -15.43 -9.99
CA ASP A 175 -6.01 -15.09 -10.86
C ASP A 175 -5.33 -13.76 -10.43
N PHE A 176 -6.12 -12.79 -9.95
CA PHE A 176 -5.58 -11.58 -9.35
C PHE A 176 -4.74 -11.89 -8.12
N LEU A 177 -5.28 -12.74 -7.22
CA LEU A 177 -4.60 -13.11 -6.01
C LEU A 177 -3.31 -13.87 -6.32
N GLU A 178 -3.34 -14.82 -7.25
CA GLU A 178 -2.14 -15.54 -7.67
C GLU A 178 -1.07 -14.59 -8.22
N LYS A 179 -1.44 -13.66 -9.11
CA LYS A 179 -0.51 -12.66 -9.66
C LYS A 179 -0.01 -11.66 -8.62
N LEU A 180 -0.83 -11.32 -7.63
CA LEU A 180 -0.43 -10.51 -6.50
C LEU A 180 0.45 -11.30 -5.52
N TRP A 181 0.23 -12.61 -5.35
CA TRP A 181 0.98 -13.50 -4.45
C TRP A 181 2.32 -13.97 -5.01
N GLN A 182 2.49 -14.08 -6.33
CA GLN A 182 3.78 -14.42 -6.94
C GLN A 182 4.94 -13.55 -6.44
N ASP A 183 4.61 -12.43 -5.80
CA ASP A 183 5.56 -11.50 -5.19
C ASP A 183 5.43 -11.41 -3.66
N ASP A 184 5.05 -12.48 -2.95
CA ASP A 184 4.97 -12.58 -1.48
C ASP A 184 3.92 -11.67 -0.79
N SER A 185 2.89 -11.19 -1.48
CA SER A 185 1.81 -10.44 -0.82
C SER A 185 0.64 -11.34 -0.44
N PHE A 186 0.37 -11.47 0.86
CA PHE A 186 -0.83 -12.12 1.38
C PHE A 186 -2.03 -11.17 1.24
N ILE A 187 -2.59 -11.07 0.05
CA ILE A 187 -3.82 -10.32 -0.23
C ILE A 187 -4.95 -11.36 -0.36
N ASP A 188 -5.97 -11.25 0.46
CA ASP A 188 -7.17 -12.09 0.35
C ASP A 188 -8.24 -11.46 -0.57
N HIS A 189 -9.36 -12.16 -0.79
CA HIS A 189 -10.46 -11.70 -1.65
C HIS A 189 -11.10 -10.40 -1.16
N ASN A 190 -11.16 -10.17 0.16
CA ASN A 190 -11.74 -8.98 0.74
C ASN A 190 -10.83 -7.78 0.50
N THR A 191 -9.55 -7.97 0.70
CA THR A 191 -8.48 -7.00 0.44
C THR A 191 -8.47 -6.53 -1.02
N LEU A 192 -8.60 -7.46 -1.98
CA LEU A 192 -8.67 -7.12 -3.41
C LEU A 192 -9.87 -6.22 -3.70
N SER A 193 -11.06 -6.57 -3.21
CA SER A 193 -12.29 -5.81 -3.44
C SER A 193 -12.21 -4.38 -2.89
N VAL A 194 -11.60 -4.23 -1.73
CA VAL A 194 -11.37 -2.94 -1.09
C VAL A 194 -10.38 -2.09 -1.91
N ASN A 195 -9.27 -2.66 -2.32
CA ASN A 195 -8.27 -1.95 -3.13
C ASN A 195 -8.83 -1.53 -4.50
N ILE A 196 -9.63 -2.36 -5.16
CA ILE A 196 -10.34 -1.99 -6.40
C ILE A 196 -11.28 -0.79 -6.17
N THR A 197 -12.01 -0.78 -5.05
CA THR A 197 -12.93 0.33 -4.71
C THR A 197 -12.18 1.63 -4.49
N ARG A 198 -11.06 1.59 -3.77
CA ARG A 198 -10.18 2.74 -3.54
C ARG A 198 -9.56 3.23 -4.84
N LEU A 199 -9.01 2.31 -5.63
CA LEU A 199 -8.40 2.61 -6.92
C LEU A 199 -9.39 3.33 -7.83
N ARG A 200 -10.62 2.81 -8.00
CA ARG A 200 -11.68 3.48 -8.76
C ARG A 200 -11.95 4.91 -8.27
N LYS A 201 -12.11 5.09 -6.95
CA LYS A 201 -12.36 6.41 -6.36
C LYS A 201 -11.23 7.38 -6.67
N LYS A 202 -9.99 6.93 -6.60
CA LYS A 202 -8.79 7.71 -6.85
C LYS A 202 -8.65 8.07 -8.33
N LEU A 203 -8.82 7.10 -9.22
CA LEU A 203 -8.72 7.26 -10.66
C LEU A 203 -9.81 8.16 -11.25
N LYS A 204 -10.97 8.22 -10.60
CA LYS A 204 -12.07 9.10 -11.01
C LYS A 204 -11.68 10.58 -10.97
N SER A 205 -10.70 10.97 -10.13
CA SER A 205 -10.21 12.36 -10.06
C SER A 205 -9.57 12.84 -11.36
N ILE A 206 -9.06 11.93 -12.18
CA ILE A 206 -8.46 12.21 -13.49
C ILE A 206 -9.31 11.62 -14.63
N GLY A 207 -10.60 11.37 -14.42
CA GLY A 207 -11.52 10.90 -15.44
C GLY A 207 -11.35 9.43 -15.88
N PHE A 208 -10.51 8.64 -15.21
CA PHE A 208 -10.34 7.22 -15.53
C PHE A 208 -11.46 6.40 -14.87
N ASP A 209 -12.47 6.01 -15.60
CA ASP A 209 -13.63 5.22 -15.14
C ASP A 209 -13.81 3.92 -15.96
N TYR A 210 -12.71 3.23 -16.23
CA TYR A 210 -12.66 2.05 -17.10
C TYR A 210 -12.62 0.72 -16.34
N ILE A 211 -12.50 0.72 -15.00
CA ILE A 211 -12.46 -0.54 -14.23
C ILE A 211 -13.89 -1.02 -13.99
N HIS A 212 -14.26 -2.16 -14.56
CA HIS A 212 -15.58 -2.78 -14.42
C HIS A 212 -15.53 -4.05 -13.58
N THR A 213 -16.72 -4.47 -13.09
CA THR A 213 -16.88 -5.70 -12.32
C THR A 213 -17.69 -6.71 -13.12
N ALA A 214 -17.12 -7.88 -13.38
CA ALA A 214 -17.86 -9.07 -13.79
C ALA A 214 -18.38 -9.77 -12.53
N ARG A 215 -19.69 -9.61 -12.25
CA ARG A 215 -20.31 -10.10 -11.01
C ARG A 215 -20.03 -11.59 -10.79
N GLY A 216 -19.56 -11.94 -9.59
CA GLY A 216 -19.23 -13.33 -9.21
C GLY A 216 -17.94 -13.86 -9.83
N VAL A 217 -17.27 -13.14 -10.74
CA VAL A 217 -16.07 -13.59 -11.46
C VAL A 217 -14.84 -12.75 -11.09
N GLY A 218 -14.84 -11.46 -11.43
CA GLY A 218 -13.64 -10.65 -11.25
C GLY A 218 -13.77 -9.23 -11.80
N TYR A 219 -12.69 -8.71 -12.37
CA TYR A 219 -12.58 -7.33 -12.85
C TYR A 219 -11.95 -7.26 -14.25
N PHE A 220 -12.23 -6.18 -14.99
CA PHE A 220 -11.70 -5.95 -16.32
C PHE A 220 -11.70 -4.46 -16.67
N LEU A 221 -10.94 -4.07 -17.69
CA LEU A 221 -10.99 -2.74 -18.31
C LEU A 221 -11.95 -2.73 -19.52
N LYS A 222 -12.73 -1.65 -19.65
CA LYS A 222 -13.59 -1.41 -20.81
C LYS A 222 -13.84 0.07 -21.01
#